data_ec49261cae055d4bb6d73e45bc7e5a83
#
_entry.id   ec49261cae055d4bb6d73e45bc7e5a83
#
_cell.length_a   1.000
_cell.length_b   1.000
_cell.length_c   1.000
_cell.angle_alpha   90.00
_cell.angle_beta   90.00
_cell.angle_gamma   90.00
#
_symmetry.space_group_name_H-M   'P 1'
#
loop_
_entity.id
_entity.type
_entity.pdbx_description
1 polymer ?
#
loop_
_entity_poly.entity_id
_entity_poly.type
_entity_poly.pdbx_seq_one_letter_code
_entity_poly.pdbx_strand_id
1 'polypeptide(L)'
;MTHLNEGPAAEPGQPRGGTSAATAGGADARPAPVLPPQQAGGGDAASPGGGAGRPPGGSALAAFTGWRLAVAACAFIGYTDVAVRFGDPLLALEDLSHLASFVTGLLYLGLAAYPFVTGRVRIEPPSPWARGAAAVALLLVGVVWHTLMDGLETGYLTTSALFTHLVTPLVVLVDWLFVGRNQHRVRWWFPLSWTLPLLAYLVFMIAAGVESYSDFLDPASDGFVVTLSGFIAAVIVAGYGLLGAARLTRPVRGAAADRLGA
;
A
#
# COMPACT_ATOMS: atom_id res chain seq x y z
N MET A 1 -13.86 28.66 46.48
CA MET A 1 -14.75 29.73 45.99
C MET A 1 -15.38 29.28 44.71
N THR A 2 -16.63 29.02 44.84
CA THR A 2 -17.64 28.51 43.92
C THR A 2 -18.00 29.54 42.86
N HIS A 3 -18.09 29.16 41.59
CA HIS A 3 -19.09 29.72 40.67
C HIS A 3 -19.48 28.69 39.62
N LEU A 4 -20.65 28.11 39.84
CA LEU A 4 -21.51 27.46 38.87
C LEU A 4 -22.10 28.56 37.98
N ASN A 5 -22.15 28.35 36.69
CA ASN A 5 -23.01 29.09 35.77
C ASN A 5 -23.82 28.10 34.93
N GLU A 6 -25.07 27.96 35.30
CA GLU A 6 -26.13 27.26 34.56
C GLU A 6 -26.79 28.23 33.61
N GLY A 7 -27.22 27.71 32.44
CA GLY A 7 -28.33 28.25 31.71
C GLY A 7 -28.23 28.17 30.17
N PRO A 8 -29.31 28.19 29.46
CA PRO A 8 -30.57 27.44 29.58
C PRO A 8 -30.91 26.58 28.35
N ALA A 9 -31.89 25.71 28.54
CA ALA A 9 -32.53 24.86 27.54
C ALA A 9 -33.24 25.65 26.43
N ALA A 10 -33.23 25.14 25.20
CA ALA A 10 -34.07 25.60 24.10
C ALA A 10 -34.90 24.44 23.53
N GLU A 11 -36.11 24.76 23.27
CA GLU A 11 -37.32 23.96 22.98
C GLU A 11 -37.33 23.24 21.61
N PRO A 12 -38.24 22.24 21.46
CA PRO A 12 -38.41 21.50 20.21
C PRO A 12 -39.47 22.17 19.31
N GLY A 13 -39.10 22.49 18.07
CA GLY A 13 -39.99 22.98 17.02
C GLY A 13 -40.66 21.87 16.21
N GLN A 14 -41.97 21.93 16.11
CA GLN A 14 -42.91 21.04 15.45
C GLN A 14 -42.80 21.01 13.90
N PRO A 15 -43.35 19.96 13.26
CA PRO A 15 -43.37 19.79 11.81
C PRO A 15 -44.57 20.50 11.17
N ARG A 16 -44.36 21.19 10.05
CA ARG A 16 -45.43 21.67 9.17
C ARG A 16 -45.60 20.77 7.95
N GLY A 17 -46.72 20.13 7.90
CA GLY A 17 -47.28 19.47 6.72
C GLY A 17 -47.60 20.47 5.61
N GLY A 18 -47.41 20.04 4.38
CA GLY A 18 -47.80 20.72 3.16
C GLY A 18 -48.31 19.69 2.15
N THR A 19 -49.61 19.49 2.15
CA THR A 19 -50.39 18.84 1.09
C THR A 19 -50.53 19.79 -0.09
N SER A 20 -50.25 19.35 -1.31
CA SER A 20 -50.82 19.97 -2.55
C SER A 20 -50.82 18.93 -3.66
N ALA A 21 -51.96 18.44 -3.95
CA ALA A 21 -52.84 18.64 -5.10
C ALA A 21 -52.35 18.05 -6.43
N ALA A 22 -53.10 17.03 -6.83
CA ALA A 22 -53.13 16.43 -8.15
C ALA A 22 -53.48 17.43 -9.26
N THR A 23 -52.75 17.33 -10.38
CA THR A 23 -53.24 17.85 -11.65
C THR A 23 -53.13 16.75 -12.70
N ALA A 24 -54.30 16.28 -13.12
CA ALA A 24 -54.47 15.43 -14.29
C ALA A 24 -54.30 16.28 -15.55
N GLY A 25 -53.57 15.79 -16.53
CA GLY A 25 -53.40 16.47 -17.80
C GLY A 25 -52.77 15.57 -18.88
N GLY A 26 -53.63 15.13 -19.83
CA GLY A 26 -53.29 15.00 -21.24
C GLY A 26 -52.54 13.73 -21.65
N ALA A 27 -53.30 12.73 -22.07
CA ALA A 27 -52.85 11.64 -22.90
C ALA A 27 -52.53 12.17 -24.32
N ASP A 28 -51.25 12.34 -24.64
CA ASP A 28 -50.77 12.42 -26.01
C ASP A 28 -50.17 11.04 -26.39
N ALA A 29 -51.00 10.28 -27.12
CA ALA A 29 -50.62 9.00 -27.73
C ALA A 29 -49.68 9.28 -28.92
N ARG A 30 -48.36 9.20 -28.68
CA ARG A 30 -47.39 9.10 -29.76
C ARG A 30 -47.44 7.70 -30.36
N PRO A 31 -47.57 7.59 -31.70
CA PRO A 31 -47.50 6.25 -32.32
C PRO A 31 -46.14 5.60 -32.10
N ALA A 32 -46.17 4.32 -31.74
CA ALA A 32 -44.99 3.52 -31.53
C ALA A 32 -44.11 3.49 -32.79
N PRO A 33 -42.76 3.61 -32.66
CA PRO A 33 -41.86 3.47 -33.81
C PRO A 33 -41.93 2.02 -34.33
N VAL A 34 -42.26 1.90 -35.63
CA VAL A 34 -42.22 0.66 -36.38
C VAL A 34 -40.73 0.22 -36.43
N LEU A 35 -40.37 -0.82 -35.72
CA LEU A 35 -39.07 -1.43 -35.81
C LEU A 35 -38.94 -2.15 -37.18
N PRO A 36 -37.84 -1.94 -37.90
CA PRO A 36 -37.57 -2.68 -39.12
C PRO A 36 -37.43 -4.18 -38.79
N PRO A 37 -37.79 -5.08 -39.74
CA PRO A 37 -37.69 -6.52 -39.55
C PRO A 37 -36.26 -6.89 -39.24
N GLN A 38 -36.05 -7.52 -38.06
CA GLN A 38 -34.76 -8.16 -37.73
C GLN A 38 -34.47 -9.22 -38.78
N GLN A 39 -33.42 -8.98 -39.57
CA GLN A 39 -32.82 -9.98 -40.41
C GLN A 39 -32.34 -11.14 -39.54
N ALA A 40 -32.95 -12.29 -39.69
CA ALA A 40 -32.47 -13.58 -39.17
C ALA A 40 -31.17 -13.92 -39.91
N GLY A 41 -30.07 -13.22 -39.55
CA GLY A 41 -28.73 -13.62 -39.92
C GLY A 41 -28.28 -14.65 -38.90
N GLY A 42 -28.16 -15.92 -39.30
CA GLY A 42 -27.46 -16.94 -38.56
C GLY A 42 -26.01 -16.48 -38.34
N GLY A 43 -25.72 -16.01 -37.14
CA GLY A 43 -24.38 -15.69 -36.69
C GLY A 43 -24.26 -16.35 -35.33
N ASP A 44 -23.26 -17.17 -35.22
CA ASP A 44 -22.84 -17.86 -34.00
C ASP A 44 -22.98 -16.94 -32.81
N ALA A 45 -23.90 -17.31 -31.91
CA ALA A 45 -24.05 -16.69 -30.60
C ALA A 45 -22.75 -16.93 -29.83
N ALA A 46 -21.78 -16.02 -30.02
CA ALA A 46 -20.68 -15.87 -29.10
C ALA A 46 -21.32 -15.55 -27.73
N SER A 47 -21.48 -16.56 -26.91
CA SER A 47 -21.82 -16.43 -25.52
C SER A 47 -20.95 -15.33 -24.92
N PRO A 48 -21.54 -14.32 -24.24
CA PRO A 48 -20.77 -13.44 -23.40
C PRO A 48 -20.40 -14.25 -22.13
N GLY A 49 -19.60 -15.29 -22.33
CA GLY A 49 -18.92 -15.97 -21.25
C GLY A 49 -18.01 -14.97 -20.60
N GLY A 50 -18.44 -14.44 -19.46
CA GLY A 50 -17.59 -13.64 -18.59
C GLY A 50 -16.25 -14.34 -18.47
N GLY A 51 -15.21 -13.73 -19.00
CA GLY A 51 -13.86 -14.28 -19.02
C GLY A 51 -13.37 -14.52 -17.59
N ALA A 52 -13.72 -15.68 -17.04
CA ALA A 52 -12.98 -16.25 -15.95
C ALA A 52 -11.54 -16.37 -16.44
N GLY A 53 -10.69 -15.43 -16.00
CA GLY A 53 -9.33 -15.29 -16.46
C GLY A 53 -8.64 -16.65 -16.46
N ARG A 54 -8.09 -17.04 -17.60
CA ARG A 54 -7.36 -18.31 -17.73
C ARG A 54 -6.30 -18.36 -16.62
N PRO A 55 -6.18 -19.45 -15.86
CA PRO A 55 -5.16 -19.54 -14.82
C PRO A 55 -3.79 -19.28 -15.44
N PRO A 56 -2.91 -18.54 -14.72
CA PRO A 56 -1.58 -18.21 -15.24
C PRO A 56 -0.81 -19.48 -15.58
N GLY A 57 -0.07 -19.45 -16.67
CA GLY A 57 0.79 -20.58 -17.06
C GLY A 57 1.77 -20.93 -15.94
N GLY A 58 2.11 -22.21 -15.80
CA GLY A 58 2.99 -22.68 -14.72
C GLY A 58 4.33 -21.95 -14.62
N SER A 59 4.93 -21.54 -15.74
CA SER A 59 6.17 -20.77 -15.80
C SER A 59 6.03 -19.35 -15.24
N ALA A 60 4.94 -18.65 -15.54
CA ALA A 60 4.67 -17.32 -15.01
C ALA A 60 4.46 -17.39 -13.48
N LEU A 61 3.71 -18.37 -12.99
CA LEU A 61 3.52 -18.58 -11.55
C LEU A 61 4.85 -18.84 -10.84
N ALA A 62 5.70 -19.71 -11.40
CA ALA A 62 7.02 -20.01 -10.84
C ALA A 62 7.91 -18.76 -10.79
N ALA A 63 7.93 -17.94 -11.85
CA ALA A 63 8.70 -16.70 -11.91
C ALA A 63 8.24 -15.68 -10.84
N PHE A 64 6.93 -15.47 -10.69
CA PHE A 64 6.37 -14.57 -9.67
C PHE A 64 6.67 -15.06 -8.24
N THR A 65 6.49 -16.35 -7.99
CA THR A 65 6.77 -16.93 -6.68
C THR A 65 8.25 -16.84 -6.36
N GLY A 66 9.13 -17.20 -7.31
CA GLY A 66 10.58 -17.11 -7.15
C GLY A 66 11.05 -15.69 -6.86
N TRP A 67 10.53 -14.69 -7.60
CA TRP A 67 10.81 -13.28 -7.33
C TRP A 67 10.44 -12.86 -5.91
N ARG A 68 9.24 -13.21 -5.45
CA ARG A 68 8.75 -12.86 -4.11
C ARG A 68 9.55 -13.52 -3.00
N LEU A 69 9.97 -14.78 -3.21
CA LEU A 69 10.88 -15.46 -2.29
C LEU A 69 12.26 -14.79 -2.26
N ALA A 70 12.77 -14.31 -3.40
CA ALA A 70 14.03 -13.56 -3.43
C ALA A 70 13.92 -12.24 -2.66
N VAL A 71 12.81 -11.48 -2.82
CA VAL A 71 12.57 -10.27 -2.03
C VAL A 71 12.49 -10.57 -0.53
N ALA A 72 11.75 -11.63 -0.15
CA ALA A 72 11.65 -12.07 1.24
C ALA A 72 13.02 -12.45 1.80
N ALA A 73 13.83 -13.17 1.03
CA ALA A 73 15.19 -13.54 1.44
C ALA A 73 16.08 -12.31 1.68
N CYS A 74 16.07 -11.32 0.77
CA CYS A 74 16.80 -10.07 0.96
C CYS A 74 16.41 -9.37 2.26
N ALA A 75 15.09 -9.28 2.54
CA ALA A 75 14.58 -8.64 3.74
C ALA A 75 14.98 -9.38 5.03
N PHE A 76 14.93 -10.71 5.02
CA PHE A 76 15.35 -11.51 6.17
C PHE A 76 16.87 -11.56 6.38
N ILE A 77 17.68 -11.49 5.32
CA ILE A 77 19.15 -11.42 5.46
C ILE A 77 19.54 -10.19 6.27
N GLY A 78 18.97 -9.01 5.95
CA GLY A 78 19.26 -7.79 6.71
C GLY A 78 18.88 -7.89 8.17
N TYR A 79 17.69 -8.43 8.47
CA TYR A 79 17.21 -8.62 9.84
C TYR A 79 18.02 -9.67 10.61
N THR A 80 18.26 -10.85 10.02
CA THR A 80 18.91 -11.96 10.74
C THR A 80 20.35 -11.67 11.09
N ASP A 81 21.08 -10.91 10.28
CA ASP A 81 22.46 -10.50 10.59
C ASP A 81 22.52 -9.71 11.91
N VAL A 82 21.56 -8.81 12.15
CA VAL A 82 21.48 -8.04 13.41
C VAL A 82 20.95 -8.89 14.56
N ALA A 83 19.91 -9.68 14.33
CA ALA A 83 19.35 -10.56 15.37
C ALA A 83 20.40 -11.53 15.92
N VAL A 84 21.26 -12.07 15.06
CA VAL A 84 22.39 -12.95 15.47
C VAL A 84 23.46 -12.17 16.23
N ARG A 85 23.78 -10.95 15.78
CA ARG A 85 24.81 -10.13 16.47
C ARG A 85 24.37 -9.69 17.87
N PHE A 86 23.11 -9.31 18.03
CA PHE A 86 22.57 -8.92 19.34
C PHE A 86 22.33 -10.14 20.25
N GLY A 87 22.21 -11.34 19.68
CA GLY A 87 21.81 -12.54 20.41
C GLY A 87 20.36 -12.50 20.90
N ASP A 88 19.62 -11.45 20.55
CA ASP A 88 18.21 -11.24 20.86
C ASP A 88 17.45 -10.77 19.62
N PRO A 89 16.60 -11.63 19.03
CA PRO A 89 15.83 -11.28 17.86
C PRO A 89 14.74 -10.23 18.13
N LEU A 90 14.23 -10.11 19.37
CA LEU A 90 13.23 -9.11 19.71
C LEU A 90 13.85 -7.73 19.84
N LEU A 91 15.02 -7.63 20.41
CA LEU A 91 15.77 -6.37 20.49
C LEU A 91 16.10 -5.81 19.10
N ALA A 92 16.39 -6.70 18.13
CA ALA A 92 16.60 -6.28 16.76
C ALA A 92 15.36 -5.64 16.11
N LEU A 93 14.14 -5.93 16.60
CA LEU A 93 12.88 -5.36 16.09
C LEU A 93 12.54 -3.99 16.69
N GLU A 94 13.30 -3.51 17.66
CA GLU A 94 13.10 -2.16 18.22
C GLU A 94 13.43 -1.09 17.19
N ASP A 95 14.39 -1.33 16.29
CA ASP A 95 14.72 -0.40 15.21
C ASP A 95 13.74 -0.50 14.04
N LEU A 96 13.25 0.65 13.57
CA LEU A 96 12.32 0.71 12.43
C LEU A 96 12.88 0.01 11.18
N SER A 97 14.17 0.13 10.93
CA SER A 97 14.82 -0.44 9.75
C SER A 97 14.73 -1.97 9.72
N HIS A 98 15.00 -2.61 10.86
CA HIS A 98 14.94 -4.07 10.99
C HIS A 98 13.50 -4.55 11.09
N LEU A 99 12.62 -3.83 11.79
CA LEU A 99 11.19 -4.11 11.86
C LEU A 99 10.54 -4.02 10.47
N ALA A 100 10.82 -2.96 9.71
CA ALA A 100 10.30 -2.80 8.35
C ALA A 100 10.79 -3.91 7.42
N SER A 101 12.06 -4.30 7.52
CA SER A 101 12.62 -5.42 6.77
C SER A 101 11.94 -6.73 7.15
N PHE A 102 11.82 -7.04 8.43
CA PHE A 102 11.16 -8.25 8.92
C PHE A 102 9.71 -8.35 8.46
N VAL A 103 8.92 -7.30 8.65
CA VAL A 103 7.51 -7.25 8.21
C VAL A 103 7.41 -7.36 6.69
N THR A 104 8.34 -6.76 5.95
CA THR A 104 8.41 -6.90 4.48
C THR A 104 8.71 -8.36 4.10
N GLY A 105 9.64 -9.02 4.76
CA GLY A 105 9.93 -10.44 4.55
C GLY A 105 8.68 -11.31 4.74
N LEU A 106 7.93 -11.12 5.83
CA LEU A 106 6.67 -11.82 6.09
C LEU A 106 5.61 -11.51 5.03
N LEU A 107 5.47 -10.25 4.63
CA LEU A 107 4.56 -9.83 3.57
C LEU A 107 4.86 -10.56 2.26
N TYR A 108 6.12 -10.62 1.85
CA TYR A 108 6.51 -11.25 0.60
C TYR A 108 6.43 -12.78 0.64
N LEU A 109 6.64 -13.40 1.80
CA LEU A 109 6.29 -14.82 1.99
C LEU A 109 4.79 -15.06 1.83
N GLY A 110 3.97 -14.21 2.44
CA GLY A 110 2.51 -14.26 2.27
C GLY A 110 2.09 -14.08 0.81
N LEU A 111 2.73 -13.15 0.09
CA LEU A 111 2.48 -12.95 -1.34
C LEU A 111 2.94 -14.17 -2.19
N ALA A 112 4.04 -14.81 -1.85
CA ALA A 112 4.50 -16.03 -2.51
C ALA A 112 3.53 -17.21 -2.28
N ALA A 113 2.98 -17.33 -1.07
CA ALA A 113 2.01 -18.36 -0.70
C ALA A 113 0.61 -18.10 -1.28
N TYR A 114 0.24 -16.84 -1.54
CA TYR A 114 -1.10 -16.41 -1.89
C TYR A 114 -1.74 -17.19 -3.07
N PRO A 115 -1.03 -17.43 -4.20
CA PRO A 115 -1.59 -18.20 -5.31
C PRO A 115 -1.98 -19.62 -4.91
N PHE A 116 -1.22 -20.23 -4.01
CA PHE A 116 -1.46 -21.63 -3.57
C PHE A 116 -2.65 -21.70 -2.63
N VAL A 117 -2.80 -20.74 -1.73
CA VAL A 117 -3.93 -20.62 -0.81
C VAL A 117 -5.24 -20.35 -1.57
N THR A 118 -5.18 -19.59 -2.67
CA THR A 118 -6.35 -19.23 -3.49
C THR A 118 -6.61 -20.19 -4.64
N GLY A 119 -6.00 -21.39 -4.64
CA GLY A 119 -6.18 -22.38 -5.70
C GLY A 119 -5.64 -21.94 -7.06
N ARG A 120 -4.62 -21.09 -7.09
CA ARG A 120 -3.99 -20.53 -8.31
C ARG A 120 -4.91 -19.66 -9.18
N VAL A 121 -6.08 -19.28 -8.66
CA VAL A 121 -7.03 -18.42 -9.38
C VAL A 121 -6.50 -16.97 -9.46
N ARG A 122 -5.73 -16.54 -8.45
CA ARG A 122 -5.18 -15.17 -8.37
C ARG A 122 -3.71 -15.20 -8.00
N ILE A 123 -2.90 -14.46 -8.74
CA ILE A 123 -1.47 -14.32 -8.41
C ILE A 123 -1.26 -13.31 -7.28
N GLU A 124 -2.14 -12.32 -7.13
CA GLU A 124 -1.99 -11.23 -6.17
C GLU A 124 -3.28 -10.94 -5.41
N PRO A 125 -3.16 -10.46 -4.17
CA PRO A 125 -4.30 -9.95 -3.42
C PRO A 125 -5.01 -8.81 -4.17
N PRO A 126 -6.31 -8.59 -3.88
CA PRO A 126 -7.07 -7.53 -4.54
C PRO A 126 -6.57 -6.12 -4.19
N SER A 127 -5.97 -5.93 -3.02
CA SER A 127 -5.45 -4.63 -2.56
C SER A 127 -3.92 -4.58 -2.63
N PRO A 128 -3.33 -3.55 -3.25
CA PRO A 128 -1.90 -3.29 -3.22
C PRO A 128 -1.42 -2.54 -1.97
N TRP A 129 -2.29 -2.27 -1.00
CA TRP A 129 -2.04 -1.36 0.11
C TRP A 129 -0.78 -1.74 0.92
N ALA A 130 -0.68 -3.00 1.33
CA ALA A 130 0.43 -3.47 2.16
C ALA A 130 1.79 -3.37 1.44
N ARG A 131 1.81 -3.65 0.12
CA ARG A 131 3.04 -3.50 -0.70
C ARG A 131 3.46 -2.04 -0.84
N GLY A 132 2.50 -1.13 -1.03
CA GLY A 132 2.77 0.30 -1.06
C GLY A 132 3.27 0.82 0.28
N ALA A 133 2.67 0.40 1.39
CA ALA A 133 3.11 0.75 2.74
C ALA A 133 4.55 0.26 3.01
N ALA A 134 4.87 -0.99 2.66
CA ALA A 134 6.22 -1.53 2.79
C ALA A 134 7.24 -0.76 1.91
N ALA A 135 6.89 -0.45 0.67
CA ALA A 135 7.76 0.32 -0.22
C ALA A 135 8.06 1.72 0.33
N VAL A 136 7.03 2.44 0.83
CA VAL A 136 7.22 3.78 1.43
C VAL A 136 8.07 3.70 2.70
N ALA A 137 7.80 2.72 3.59
CA ALA A 137 8.56 2.56 4.83
C ALA A 137 10.04 2.27 4.55
N LEU A 138 10.34 1.36 3.61
CA LEU A 138 11.72 1.04 3.24
C LEU A 138 12.42 2.19 2.51
N LEU A 139 11.72 2.97 1.67
CA LEU A 139 12.29 4.17 1.08
C LEU A 139 12.64 5.20 2.15
N LEU A 140 11.76 5.40 3.15
CA LEU A 140 12.05 6.28 4.27
C LEU A 140 13.27 5.80 5.04
N VAL A 141 13.33 4.52 5.39
CA VAL A 141 14.49 3.90 6.07
C VAL A 141 15.78 4.14 5.29
N GLY A 142 15.78 3.92 3.97
CA GLY A 142 16.92 4.19 3.12
C GLY A 142 17.34 5.66 3.13
N VAL A 143 16.37 6.59 2.98
CA VAL A 143 16.66 8.04 3.00
C VAL A 143 17.21 8.47 4.35
N VAL A 144 16.57 8.07 5.46
CA VAL A 144 17.04 8.44 6.82
C VAL A 144 18.45 7.95 7.08
N TRP A 145 18.75 6.69 6.71
CA TRP A 145 20.11 6.14 6.84
C TRP A 145 21.15 6.99 6.11
N HIS A 146 20.86 7.37 4.86
CA HIS A 146 21.83 8.12 4.04
C HIS A 146 21.96 9.60 4.41
N THR A 147 20.94 10.21 5.01
CA THR A 147 20.90 11.66 5.22
C THR A 147 21.05 12.09 6.68
N LEU A 148 20.65 11.24 7.64
CA LEU A 148 20.59 11.58 9.06
C LEU A 148 21.44 10.66 9.95
N MET A 149 21.85 9.49 9.45
CA MET A 149 22.60 8.50 10.23
C MET A 149 24.01 8.23 9.63
N ASP A 150 24.57 9.20 8.92
CA ASP A 150 25.90 9.15 8.32
C ASP A 150 26.20 7.90 7.46
N GLY A 151 25.14 7.32 6.88
CA GLY A 151 25.25 6.11 6.07
C GLY A 151 26.12 6.27 4.82
N LEU A 152 26.26 7.50 4.30
CA LEU A 152 27.18 7.83 3.19
C LEU A 152 28.63 7.81 3.62
N GLU A 153 28.93 8.18 4.87
CA GLU A 153 30.29 8.21 5.43
C GLU A 153 30.71 6.84 5.96
N THR A 154 29.82 6.17 6.71
CA THR A 154 30.07 4.84 7.28
C THR A 154 30.00 3.72 6.25
N GLY A 155 29.26 3.93 5.16
CA GLY A 155 29.11 2.98 4.07
C GLY A 155 28.37 1.69 4.47
N TYR A 156 28.46 0.68 3.59
CA TYR A 156 27.78 -0.62 3.78
C TYR A 156 28.76 -1.70 4.30
N LEU A 157 29.42 -1.40 5.43
CA LEU A 157 30.42 -2.30 6.01
C LEU A 157 29.83 -3.58 6.59
N THR A 158 28.53 -3.62 6.84
CA THR A 158 27.85 -4.79 7.38
C THR A 158 26.81 -5.33 6.42
N THR A 159 26.56 -6.64 6.47
CA THR A 159 25.52 -7.30 5.69
C THR A 159 24.14 -6.69 6.01
N SER A 160 23.88 -6.39 7.28
CA SER A 160 22.63 -5.73 7.69
C SER A 160 22.48 -4.36 7.04
N ALA A 161 23.49 -3.49 7.15
CA ALA A 161 23.43 -2.15 6.57
C ALA A 161 23.14 -2.20 5.06
N LEU A 162 23.86 -3.07 4.34
CA LEU A 162 23.68 -3.25 2.89
C LEU A 162 22.25 -3.70 2.55
N PHE A 163 21.79 -4.77 3.19
CA PHE A 163 20.48 -5.34 2.85
C PHE A 163 19.33 -4.48 3.33
N THR A 164 19.38 -3.92 4.53
CA THR A 164 18.28 -3.17 5.12
C THR A 164 18.09 -1.79 4.47
N HIS A 165 19.20 -1.10 4.14
CA HIS A 165 19.13 0.30 3.70
C HIS A 165 19.32 0.49 2.19
N LEU A 166 19.77 -0.55 1.45
CA LEU A 166 19.96 -0.45 0.00
C LEU A 166 19.25 -1.58 -0.76
N VAL A 167 19.63 -2.85 -0.53
CA VAL A 167 19.17 -3.96 -1.37
C VAL A 167 17.67 -4.18 -1.23
N THR A 168 17.15 -4.30 -0.01
CA THR A 168 15.71 -4.54 0.22
C THR A 168 14.84 -3.38 -0.26
N PRO A 169 15.13 -2.10 0.04
CA PRO A 169 14.42 -0.97 -0.56
C PRO A 169 14.39 -1.01 -2.08
N LEU A 170 15.52 -1.29 -2.73
CA LEU A 170 15.62 -1.34 -4.18
C LEU A 170 14.82 -2.49 -4.81
N VAL A 171 14.92 -3.72 -4.27
CA VAL A 171 14.17 -4.85 -4.83
C VAL A 171 12.66 -4.70 -4.63
N VAL A 172 12.23 -4.10 -3.51
CA VAL A 172 10.81 -3.76 -3.27
C VAL A 172 10.34 -2.67 -4.21
N LEU A 173 11.17 -1.66 -4.48
CA LEU A 173 10.86 -0.63 -5.47
C LEU A 173 10.76 -1.23 -6.89
N VAL A 174 11.67 -2.12 -7.27
CA VAL A 174 11.60 -2.86 -8.54
C VAL A 174 10.32 -3.68 -8.62
N ASP A 175 9.96 -4.39 -7.54
CA ASP A 175 8.70 -5.12 -7.46
C ASP A 175 7.50 -4.19 -7.67
N TRP A 176 7.50 -3.04 -6.99
CA TRP A 176 6.42 -2.05 -7.14
C TRP A 176 6.32 -1.52 -8.56
N LEU A 177 7.43 -1.19 -9.19
CA LEU A 177 7.44 -0.55 -10.52
C LEU A 177 7.15 -1.53 -11.66
N PHE A 178 7.68 -2.75 -11.61
CA PHE A 178 7.76 -3.62 -12.78
C PHE A 178 7.09 -4.98 -12.60
N VAL A 179 7.13 -5.58 -11.41
CA VAL A 179 6.68 -6.97 -11.22
C VAL A 179 5.22 -7.04 -10.81
N GLY A 180 4.81 -6.24 -9.85
CA GLY A 180 3.44 -6.26 -9.36
C GLY A 180 2.42 -5.85 -10.41
N ARG A 181 1.21 -6.39 -10.30
CA ARG A 181 0.12 -6.20 -11.28
C ARG A 181 -1.07 -5.43 -10.73
N ASN A 182 -1.23 -5.36 -9.40
CA ASN A 182 -2.41 -4.77 -8.77
C ASN A 182 -2.28 -3.27 -8.43
N GLN A 183 -1.15 -2.61 -8.79
CA GLN A 183 -0.93 -1.18 -8.50
C GLN A 183 -1.95 -0.26 -9.19
N HIS A 184 -2.59 -0.70 -10.29
CA HIS A 184 -3.68 0.06 -10.90
C HIS A 184 -4.90 0.25 -9.98
N ARG A 185 -4.99 -0.54 -8.89
CA ARG A 185 -6.04 -0.46 -7.86
C ARG A 185 -5.69 0.46 -6.69
N VAL A 186 -4.54 1.15 -6.75
CA VAL A 186 -4.17 2.14 -5.72
C VAL A 186 -5.17 3.27 -5.74
N ARG A 187 -5.79 3.51 -4.56
CA ARG A 187 -6.71 4.62 -4.36
C ARG A 187 -5.92 5.88 -4.00
N TRP A 188 -6.46 7.04 -4.32
CA TRP A 188 -5.79 8.33 -4.08
C TRP A 188 -5.45 8.59 -2.60
N TRP A 189 -6.22 8.02 -1.67
CA TRP A 189 -6.00 8.18 -0.22
C TRP A 189 -5.01 7.17 0.38
N PHE A 190 -4.59 6.13 -0.36
CA PHE A 190 -3.61 5.15 0.13
C PHE A 190 -2.30 5.82 0.60
N PRO A 191 -1.68 6.77 -0.15
CA PRO A 191 -0.49 7.47 0.31
C PRO A 191 -0.64 8.12 1.69
N LEU A 192 -1.81 8.69 1.99
CA LEU A 192 -2.09 9.26 3.30
C LEU A 192 -2.17 8.17 4.39
N SER A 193 -2.79 7.04 4.10
CA SER A 193 -2.91 5.93 5.06
C SER A 193 -1.62 5.15 5.27
N TRP A 194 -0.63 5.27 4.39
CA TRP A 194 0.70 4.67 4.56
C TRP A 194 1.53 5.37 5.64
N THR A 195 1.11 6.53 6.14
CA THR A 195 1.70 7.15 7.32
C THR A 195 1.34 6.40 8.62
N LEU A 196 0.20 5.68 8.66
CA LEU A 196 -0.29 5.03 9.88
C LEU A 196 0.68 4.01 10.50
N PRO A 197 1.31 3.08 9.74
CA PRO A 197 2.29 2.16 10.30
C PRO A 197 3.49 2.88 10.93
N LEU A 198 3.93 3.98 10.34
CA LEU A 198 5.06 4.77 10.83
C LEU A 198 4.69 5.57 12.08
N LEU A 199 3.47 6.11 12.14
CA LEU A 199 2.95 6.74 13.36
C LEU A 199 2.76 5.73 14.49
N ALA A 200 2.29 4.51 14.18
CA ALA A 200 2.21 3.43 15.16
C ALA A 200 3.59 3.04 15.70
N TYR A 201 4.61 2.97 14.81
CA TYR A 201 5.98 2.75 15.24
C TYR A 201 6.51 3.90 16.11
N LEU A 202 6.24 5.16 15.76
CA LEU A 202 6.63 6.31 16.58
C LEU A 202 6.05 6.23 18.00
N VAL A 203 4.77 5.87 18.13
CA VAL A 203 4.13 5.66 19.43
C VAL A 203 4.82 4.53 20.20
N PHE A 204 5.15 3.42 19.54
CA PHE A 204 5.90 2.31 20.13
C PHE A 204 7.29 2.77 20.59
N MET A 205 8.04 3.46 19.74
CA MET A 205 9.39 3.96 20.03
C MET A 205 9.40 4.83 21.29
N ILE A 206 8.46 5.78 21.39
CA ILE A 206 8.34 6.67 22.54
C ILE A 206 7.94 5.88 23.80
N ALA A 207 6.96 4.98 23.70
CA ALA A 207 6.47 4.20 24.84
C ALA A 207 7.48 3.18 25.37
N ALA A 208 8.29 2.60 24.48
CA ALA A 208 9.33 1.62 24.81
C ALA A 208 10.67 2.27 25.20
N GLY A 209 10.83 3.60 25.00
CA GLY A 209 12.08 4.31 25.30
C GLY A 209 13.21 3.92 24.37
N VAL A 210 12.91 3.66 23.08
CA VAL A 210 13.93 3.32 22.08
C VAL A 210 14.79 4.53 21.78
N GLU A 211 16.09 4.43 22.04
CA GLU A 211 17.04 5.56 21.91
C GLU A 211 17.68 5.70 20.53
N SER A 212 17.51 4.72 19.63
CA SER A 212 18.17 4.67 18.31
C SER A 212 17.96 5.91 17.43
N TYR A 213 16.94 6.71 17.71
CA TYR A 213 16.59 7.91 16.94
C TYR A 213 16.53 9.18 17.79
N SER A 214 17.07 9.16 19.02
CA SER A 214 17.04 10.29 19.97
C SER A 214 17.71 11.54 19.43
N ASP A 215 18.72 11.41 18.57
CA ASP A 215 19.45 12.55 18.00
C ASP A 215 18.54 13.47 17.16
N PHE A 216 17.46 12.97 16.58
CA PHE A 216 16.58 13.77 15.71
C PHE A 216 15.06 13.54 15.95
N LEU A 217 14.66 12.54 16.76
CA LEU A 217 13.27 12.23 17.11
C LEU A 217 13.05 12.19 18.64
N ASP A 218 13.78 13.00 19.41
CA ASP A 218 13.52 13.16 20.83
C ASP A 218 12.26 14.01 21.07
N PRO A 219 11.18 13.44 21.67
CA PRO A 219 9.97 14.19 22.00
C PRO A 219 10.16 15.38 22.91
N ALA A 220 11.26 15.42 23.69
CA ALA A 220 11.60 16.51 24.58
C ALA A 220 12.34 17.66 23.87
N SER A 221 12.78 17.45 22.62
CA SER A 221 13.50 18.47 21.87
C SER A 221 12.56 19.51 21.25
N ASP A 222 13.00 20.76 21.18
CA ASP A 222 12.27 21.86 20.50
C ASP A 222 12.06 21.58 19.00
N GLY A 223 12.91 20.75 18.39
CA GLY A 223 12.88 20.37 16.98
C GLY A 223 11.93 19.24 16.64
N PHE A 224 11.40 18.51 17.63
CA PHE A 224 10.62 17.27 17.42
C PHE A 224 9.46 17.43 16.43
N VAL A 225 8.61 18.45 16.64
CA VAL A 225 7.43 18.68 15.79
C VAL A 225 7.81 18.98 14.34
N VAL A 226 8.88 19.74 14.14
CA VAL A 226 9.38 20.10 12.80
C VAL A 226 9.91 18.84 12.09
N THR A 227 10.75 18.08 12.78
CA THR A 227 11.30 16.82 12.24
C THR A 227 10.21 15.80 11.92
N LEU A 228 9.28 15.58 12.84
CA LEU A 228 8.14 14.68 12.64
C LEU A 228 7.28 15.13 11.44
N SER A 229 6.99 16.44 11.33
CA SER A 229 6.23 16.97 10.20
C SER A 229 6.97 16.76 8.88
N GLY A 230 8.30 16.91 8.88
CA GLY A 230 9.16 16.62 7.74
C GLY A 230 9.07 15.15 7.32
N PHE A 231 9.12 14.21 8.25
CA PHE A 231 8.96 12.78 7.96
C PHE A 231 7.57 12.44 7.40
N ILE A 232 6.51 12.98 8.00
CA ILE A 232 5.14 12.77 7.50
C ILE A 232 5.03 13.31 6.06
N ALA A 233 5.54 14.51 5.80
CA ALA A 233 5.56 15.09 4.47
C ALA A 233 6.35 14.23 3.47
N ALA A 234 7.55 13.76 3.85
CA ALA A 234 8.37 12.88 3.02
C ALA A 234 7.66 11.58 2.65
N VAL A 235 6.98 10.95 3.62
CA VAL A 235 6.16 9.73 3.41
C VAL A 235 5.02 10.00 2.43
N ILE A 236 4.31 11.10 2.59
CA ILE A 236 3.21 11.49 1.69
C ILE A 236 3.74 11.74 0.28
N VAL A 237 4.83 12.49 0.14
CA VAL A 237 5.47 12.77 -1.17
C VAL A 237 5.95 11.48 -1.82
N ALA A 238 6.66 10.61 -1.09
CA ALA A 238 7.08 9.30 -1.59
C ALA A 238 5.88 8.44 -2.01
N GLY A 239 4.82 8.43 -1.21
CA GLY A 239 3.59 7.70 -1.51
C GLY A 239 2.90 8.16 -2.79
N TYR A 240 2.76 9.47 -3.00
CA TYR A 240 2.22 10.00 -4.26
C TYR A 240 3.20 9.82 -5.43
N GLY A 241 4.50 9.85 -5.18
CA GLY A 241 5.53 9.48 -6.15
C GLY A 241 5.37 8.03 -6.63
N LEU A 242 5.19 7.09 -5.70
CA LEU A 242 4.91 5.68 -6.03
C LEU A 242 3.59 5.50 -6.78
N LEU A 243 2.55 6.26 -6.44
CA LEU A 243 1.28 6.26 -7.18
C LEU A 243 1.47 6.76 -8.61
N GLY A 244 2.21 7.86 -8.80
CA GLY A 244 2.56 8.41 -10.11
C GLY A 244 3.39 7.43 -10.94
N ALA A 245 4.44 6.87 -10.36
CA ALA A 245 5.31 5.88 -10.99
C ALA A 245 4.54 4.62 -11.42
N ALA A 246 3.61 4.14 -10.59
CA ALA A 246 2.75 3.01 -10.92
C ALA A 246 1.86 3.26 -12.15
N ARG A 247 1.41 4.49 -12.36
CA ARG A 247 0.65 4.90 -13.55
C ARG A 247 1.53 4.96 -14.79
N LEU A 248 2.72 5.54 -14.67
CA LEU A 248 3.68 5.68 -15.77
C LEU A 248 4.22 4.32 -16.27
N THR A 249 4.43 3.37 -15.37
CA THR A 249 4.95 2.03 -15.72
C THR A 249 3.87 1.05 -16.19
N ARG A 250 2.59 1.43 -16.17
CA ARG A 250 1.47 0.58 -16.59
C ARG A 250 1.62 0.01 -18.02
N PRO A 251 2.01 0.80 -19.06
CA PRO A 251 2.16 0.28 -20.41
C PRO A 251 3.24 -0.80 -20.51
N VAL A 252 4.38 -0.58 -19.83
CA VAL A 252 5.50 -1.54 -19.82
C VAL A 252 5.10 -2.87 -19.20
N ARG A 253 4.36 -2.83 -18.11
CA ARG A 253 3.85 -4.05 -17.44
C ARG A 253 2.83 -4.80 -18.29
N GLY A 254 1.96 -4.08 -19.01
CA GLY A 254 1.02 -4.70 -19.96
C GLY A 254 1.76 -5.47 -21.04
N ALA A 255 2.71 -4.85 -21.71
CA ALA A 255 3.50 -5.48 -22.77
C ALA A 255 4.32 -6.69 -22.27
N ALA A 256 4.81 -6.66 -21.03
CA ALA A 256 5.51 -7.80 -20.44
C ALA A 256 4.56 -8.96 -20.11
N ALA A 257 3.34 -8.68 -19.66
CA ALA A 257 2.32 -9.68 -19.37
C ALA A 257 1.89 -10.42 -20.65
N ASP A 258 1.68 -9.67 -21.74
CA ASP A 258 1.29 -10.23 -23.03
C ASP A 258 2.36 -11.18 -23.60
N ARG A 259 3.65 -10.85 -23.41
CA ARG A 259 4.78 -11.71 -23.85
C ARG A 259 4.88 -13.01 -23.03
N LEU A 260 4.45 -13.01 -21.79
CA LEU A 260 4.49 -14.19 -20.92
C LEU A 260 3.23 -15.06 -21.02
N GLY A 261 2.28 -14.68 -21.87
CA GLY A 261 1.03 -15.41 -22.08
C GLY A 261 0.16 -15.44 -20.80
N ALA A 262 0.22 -14.40 -20.00
CA ALA A 262 -0.35 -14.36 -18.65
C ALA A 262 -1.50 -13.35 -18.53
#